data_3fa9f0c1300156885cf2a679024f771a
#
_entry.id   3fa9f0c1300156885cf2a679024f771a
#
_cell.length_a   1.000
_cell.length_b   1.000
_cell.length_c   1.000
_cell.angle_alpha   90.00
_cell.angle_beta   90.00
_cell.angle_gamma   90.00
#
_symmetry.space_group_name_H-M   'P 1'
#
loop_
_entity.id
_entity.type
_entity.pdbx_description
1 polymer ?
#
loop_
_entity_poly.entity_id
_entity_poly.type
_entity_poly.pdbx_seq_one_letter_code
_entity_poly.pdbx_strand_id
1 'polypeptide(L)'
;LPANYLSFFVTLCNVPLLYVKGNHDGKYETAPPEGCICIEDDIYVHQGIRIMGLGGSMEYIPRADNQYTEQKMRKRLWKLQYKLWKHKGFDILVTHAPARQVNDLEDLPHRGFEVFRTLLEKYTPKFFFHGHVHANYSRNFKRVDTYGKTTIINAFEYYIVDYPQPE
;
A
#
# COMPACT_ATOMS: atom_id res chain seq x y z
N LEU A 1 11.13 6.65 -2.91
CA LEU A 1 11.89 7.70 -2.20
C LEU A 1 13.27 7.15 -1.81
N PRO A 2 14.34 7.98 -1.68
CA PRO A 2 15.61 7.52 -1.12
C PRO A 2 15.45 7.11 0.36
N ALA A 3 16.11 6.02 0.78
CA ALA A 3 16.02 5.52 2.16
C ALA A 3 16.44 6.57 3.20
N ASN A 4 17.52 7.30 2.92
CA ASN A 4 18.02 8.37 3.80
C ASN A 4 17.01 9.53 3.97
N TYR A 5 16.16 9.79 2.99
CA TYR A 5 15.08 10.77 3.14
C TYR A 5 14.04 10.35 4.18
N LEU A 6 13.62 9.06 4.14
CA LEU A 6 12.69 8.53 5.14
C LEU A 6 13.34 8.46 6.52
N SER A 7 14.62 8.06 6.59
CA SER A 7 15.39 8.05 7.85
C SER A 7 15.52 9.45 8.45
N PHE A 8 15.75 10.47 7.63
CA PHE A 8 15.76 11.86 8.07
C PHE A 8 14.36 12.30 8.56
N PHE A 9 13.32 11.97 7.78
CA PHE A 9 11.96 12.41 8.09
C PHE A 9 11.45 11.82 9.42
N VAL A 10 11.73 10.55 9.72
CA VAL A 10 11.30 9.91 10.96
C VAL A 10 11.94 10.56 12.20
N THR A 11 13.16 11.10 12.08
CA THR A 11 13.81 11.82 13.19
C THR A 11 13.14 13.14 13.54
N LEU A 12 12.48 13.78 12.57
CA LEU A 12 11.77 15.03 12.76
C LEU A 12 10.37 14.86 13.34
N CYS A 13 9.67 13.82 12.89
CA CYS A 13 8.23 13.67 13.20
C CYS A 13 7.96 13.10 14.59
N ASN A 14 8.91 12.38 15.20
CA ASN A 14 8.76 11.69 16.49
C ASN A 14 7.48 10.82 16.58
N VAL A 15 7.09 10.23 15.45
CA VAL A 15 5.96 9.31 15.31
C VAL A 15 6.38 8.09 14.50
N PRO A 16 5.74 6.92 14.65
CA PRO A 16 6.04 5.77 13.82
C PRO A 16 5.87 6.09 12.34
N LEU A 17 6.91 5.86 11.53
CA LEU A 17 6.85 5.94 10.09
C LEU A 17 6.77 4.52 9.52
N LEU A 18 5.64 4.20 8.90
CA LEU A 18 5.39 2.92 8.27
C LEU A 18 5.62 3.02 6.76
N TYR A 19 6.19 1.97 6.15
CA TYR A 19 6.37 1.96 4.70
C TYR A 19 6.14 0.59 4.08
N VAL A 20 5.79 0.59 2.80
CA VAL A 20 5.85 -0.55 1.89
C VAL A 20 6.80 -0.21 0.74
N LYS A 21 7.39 -1.22 0.11
CA LYS A 21 8.31 -1.01 -1.00
C LYS A 21 7.56 -0.79 -2.32
N GLY A 22 7.98 0.20 -3.08
CA GLY A 22 7.57 0.38 -4.46
C GLY A 22 8.48 -0.38 -5.45
N ASN A 23 8.09 -0.41 -6.71
CA ASN A 23 8.84 -1.07 -7.78
C ASN A 23 10.23 -0.46 -8.05
N HIS A 24 10.53 0.72 -7.53
CA HIS A 24 11.84 1.37 -7.62
C HIS A 24 12.67 1.29 -6.33
N ASP A 25 12.16 0.61 -5.30
CA ASP A 25 12.78 0.55 -3.97
C ASP A 25 13.58 -0.75 -3.72
N GLY A 26 14.09 -1.39 -4.78
CA GLY A 26 14.91 -2.61 -4.67
C GLY A 26 16.12 -2.46 -3.75
N LYS A 27 16.69 -1.25 -3.66
CA LYS A 27 17.79 -0.96 -2.74
C LYS A 27 17.44 -1.10 -1.25
N TYR A 28 16.17 -1.06 -0.88
CA TYR A 28 15.73 -1.23 0.51
C TYR A 28 15.98 -2.65 1.05
N GLU A 29 16.27 -3.63 0.19
CA GLU A 29 16.70 -4.97 0.62
C GLU A 29 18.07 -4.95 1.28
N THR A 30 18.98 -4.09 0.81
CA THR A 30 20.37 -4.01 1.30
C THR A 30 20.60 -2.79 2.20
N ALA A 31 19.83 -1.73 2.02
CA ALA A 31 19.92 -0.48 2.77
C ALA A 31 18.51 0.07 3.06
N PRO A 32 17.79 -0.54 4.02
CA PRO A 32 16.45 -0.08 4.38
C PRO A 32 16.49 1.29 5.08
N PRO A 33 15.38 2.05 5.07
CA PRO A 33 15.27 3.29 5.83
C PRO A 33 15.41 3.04 7.33
N GLU A 34 16.43 3.60 7.97
CA GLU A 34 16.67 3.46 9.41
C GLU A 34 15.58 4.19 10.22
N GLY A 35 15.19 3.62 11.34
CA GLY A 35 14.13 4.16 12.21
C GLY A 35 12.71 4.01 11.67
N CYS A 36 12.53 3.50 10.45
CA CYS A 36 11.23 3.26 9.83
C CYS A 36 10.81 1.80 9.97
N ILE A 37 9.51 1.56 9.97
CA ILE A 37 8.91 0.22 10.14
C ILE A 37 8.41 -0.28 8.78
N CYS A 38 9.01 -1.34 8.28
CA CYS A 38 8.52 -2.04 7.10
C CYS A 38 7.27 -2.86 7.47
N ILE A 39 6.15 -2.56 6.85
CA ILE A 39 4.89 -3.30 7.05
C ILE A 39 4.57 -4.21 5.86
N GLU A 40 5.55 -4.48 5.01
CA GLU A 40 5.37 -5.35 3.86
C GLU A 40 5.02 -6.78 4.28
N ASP A 41 3.95 -7.33 3.71
CA ASP A 41 3.41 -8.65 4.07
C ASP A 41 3.13 -8.80 5.57
N ASP A 42 2.65 -7.71 6.20
CA ASP A 42 2.35 -7.69 7.62
C ASP A 42 1.12 -6.85 7.98
N ILE A 43 0.67 -7.01 9.22
CA ILE A 43 -0.36 -6.19 9.85
C ILE A 43 0.25 -5.55 11.09
N TYR A 44 0.49 -4.26 11.02
CA TYR A 44 0.96 -3.45 12.14
C TYR A 44 -0.23 -2.88 12.91
N VAL A 45 -0.17 -2.91 14.24
CA VAL A 45 -1.24 -2.35 15.08
C VAL A 45 -0.71 -1.11 15.81
N HIS A 46 -1.33 0.02 15.57
CA HIS A 46 -1.03 1.28 16.23
C HIS A 46 -2.27 1.83 16.91
N GLN A 47 -2.23 1.99 18.24
CA GLN A 47 -3.37 2.50 19.02
C GLN A 47 -4.72 1.81 18.69
N GLY A 48 -4.68 0.49 18.51
CA GLY A 48 -5.84 -0.32 18.15
C GLY A 48 -6.19 -0.34 16.66
N ILE A 49 -5.61 0.52 15.84
CA ILE A 49 -5.82 0.55 14.38
C ILE A 49 -4.91 -0.47 13.71
N ARG A 50 -5.49 -1.38 12.93
CA ARG A 50 -4.79 -2.44 12.22
C ARG A 50 -4.46 -1.99 10.80
N ILE A 51 -3.18 -1.88 10.49
CA ILE A 51 -2.66 -1.36 9.22
C ILE A 51 -1.97 -2.48 8.47
N MET A 52 -2.53 -2.91 7.34
CA MET A 52 -1.97 -3.96 6.49
C MET A 52 -1.16 -3.35 5.36
N GLY A 53 0.05 -3.87 5.11
CA GLY A 53 0.94 -3.41 4.05
C GLY A 53 1.22 -4.43 2.96
N LEU A 54 1.18 -4.01 1.69
CA LEU A 54 1.53 -4.81 0.51
C LEU A 54 2.23 -3.94 -0.53
N GLY A 55 3.54 -4.11 -0.68
CA GLY A 55 4.33 -3.37 -1.66
C GLY A 55 4.35 -3.99 -3.04
N GLY A 56 5.00 -3.28 -3.97
CA GLY A 56 5.23 -3.69 -5.35
C GLY A 56 4.14 -3.32 -6.34
N SER A 57 4.47 -3.48 -7.63
CA SER A 57 3.58 -3.22 -8.76
C SER A 57 3.36 -4.46 -9.61
N MET A 58 2.50 -4.35 -10.63
CA MET A 58 2.36 -5.36 -11.67
C MET A 58 3.71 -5.57 -12.38
N GLU A 59 4.04 -6.83 -12.69
CA GLU A 59 5.28 -7.19 -13.40
C GLU A 59 5.18 -6.77 -14.87
N TYR A 60 5.94 -5.75 -15.25
CA TYR A 60 6.09 -5.28 -16.63
C TYR A 60 7.53 -5.42 -17.15
N ILE A 61 8.49 -5.64 -16.24
CA ILE A 61 9.87 -6.03 -16.55
C ILE A 61 10.12 -7.40 -15.93
N PRO A 62 10.40 -8.43 -16.72
CA PRO A 62 10.63 -9.77 -16.20
C PRO A 62 11.76 -9.80 -15.14
N ARG A 63 11.46 -10.37 -13.99
CA ARG A 63 12.41 -10.54 -12.86
C ARG A 63 12.90 -9.22 -12.23
N ALA A 64 12.24 -8.11 -12.47
CA ALA A 64 12.55 -6.86 -11.76
C ALA A 64 12.13 -6.95 -10.29
N ASP A 65 12.87 -6.22 -9.44
CA ASP A 65 12.58 -6.16 -8.01
C ASP A 65 11.21 -5.52 -7.75
N ASN A 66 10.53 -6.02 -6.73
CA ASN A 66 9.22 -5.52 -6.30
C ASN A 66 8.16 -5.44 -7.41
N GLN A 67 8.28 -6.30 -8.42
CA GLN A 67 7.26 -6.48 -9.45
C GLN A 67 6.70 -7.90 -9.39
N TYR A 68 5.38 -8.01 -9.41
CA TYR A 68 4.69 -9.27 -9.16
C TYR A 68 3.60 -9.53 -10.20
N THR A 69 3.49 -10.78 -10.64
CA THR A 69 2.28 -11.21 -11.34
C THR A 69 1.12 -11.30 -10.34
N GLU A 70 -0.12 -11.27 -10.85
CA GLU A 70 -1.32 -11.49 -10.03
C GLU A 70 -1.21 -12.78 -9.19
N GLN A 71 -0.68 -13.86 -9.78
CA GLN A 71 -0.48 -15.12 -9.06
C GLN A 71 0.54 -15.03 -7.92
N LYS A 72 1.66 -14.32 -8.13
CA LYS A 72 2.65 -14.08 -7.08
C LYS A 72 2.05 -13.26 -5.94
N MET A 73 1.26 -12.22 -6.25
CA MET A 73 0.59 -11.40 -5.24
C MET A 73 -0.45 -12.21 -4.46
N ARG A 74 -1.23 -13.07 -5.12
CA ARG A 74 -2.16 -14.01 -4.46
C ARG A 74 -1.44 -14.97 -3.50
N LYS A 75 -0.26 -15.48 -3.88
CA LYS A 75 0.56 -16.33 -2.99
C LYS A 75 1.07 -15.58 -1.76
N ARG A 76 1.44 -14.29 -1.89
CA ARG A 76 1.80 -13.44 -0.74
C ARG A 76 0.61 -13.30 0.22
N LEU A 77 -0.57 -12.99 -0.30
CA LEU A 77 -1.80 -12.93 0.49
C LEU A 77 -2.18 -14.26 1.15
N TRP A 78 -1.96 -15.37 0.47
CA TRP A 78 -2.21 -16.68 1.08
C TRP A 78 -1.35 -16.90 2.34
N LYS A 79 -0.09 -16.49 2.32
CA LYS A 79 0.79 -16.55 3.50
C LYS A 79 0.32 -15.64 4.64
N LEU A 80 -0.40 -14.57 4.33
CA LEU A 80 -0.95 -13.64 5.32
C LEU A 80 -2.26 -14.12 5.98
N GLN A 81 -2.85 -15.24 5.54
CA GLN A 81 -4.16 -15.69 6.05
C GLN A 81 -4.16 -15.90 7.57
N TYR A 82 -3.06 -16.42 8.13
CA TYR A 82 -2.96 -16.59 9.59
C TYR A 82 -2.97 -15.23 10.32
N LYS A 83 -2.23 -14.23 9.83
CA LYS A 83 -2.22 -12.88 10.40
C LYS A 83 -3.60 -12.22 10.28
N LEU A 84 -4.24 -12.34 9.13
CA LEU A 84 -5.59 -11.83 8.87
C LEU A 84 -6.63 -12.47 9.82
N TRP A 85 -6.54 -13.77 10.05
CA TRP A 85 -7.38 -14.45 11.01
C TRP A 85 -7.10 -13.99 12.45
N LYS A 86 -5.83 -13.94 12.85
CA LYS A 86 -5.40 -13.51 14.19
C LYS A 86 -5.86 -12.10 14.53
N HIS A 87 -5.73 -11.17 13.58
CA HIS A 87 -6.11 -9.77 13.75
C HIS A 87 -7.58 -9.49 13.41
N LYS A 88 -8.35 -10.50 12.97
CA LYS A 88 -9.75 -10.33 12.49
C LYS A 88 -9.88 -9.30 11.38
N GLY A 89 -8.92 -9.28 10.43
CA GLY A 89 -8.87 -8.32 9.34
C GLY A 89 -7.97 -7.11 9.61
N PHE A 90 -8.26 -5.99 8.96
CA PHE A 90 -7.52 -4.73 9.06
C PHE A 90 -8.45 -3.54 8.81
N ASP A 91 -8.04 -2.38 9.30
CA ASP A 91 -8.81 -1.13 9.22
C ASP A 91 -8.29 -0.21 8.11
N ILE A 92 -7.00 -0.31 7.81
CA ILE A 92 -6.31 0.44 6.77
C ILE A 92 -5.53 -0.53 5.89
N LEU A 93 -5.66 -0.38 4.57
CA LEU A 93 -4.80 -1.03 3.58
C LEU A 93 -3.82 0.00 3.01
N VAL A 94 -2.53 -0.29 3.05
CA VAL A 94 -1.47 0.51 2.43
C VAL A 94 -0.80 -0.34 1.36
N THR A 95 -0.85 0.10 0.11
CA THR A 95 -0.16 -0.58 -0.99
C THR A 95 0.65 0.40 -1.83
N HIS A 96 1.62 -0.12 -2.60
CA HIS A 96 2.26 0.72 -3.62
C HIS A 96 1.36 0.88 -4.85
N ALA A 97 0.92 -0.22 -5.45
CA ALA A 97 0.03 -0.21 -6.61
C ALA A 97 -1.45 -0.08 -6.22
N PRO A 98 -2.32 0.44 -7.09
CA PRO A 98 -3.77 0.48 -6.88
C PRO A 98 -4.41 -0.92 -6.97
N ALA A 99 -5.70 -1.01 -6.67
CA ALA A 99 -6.51 -2.18 -6.99
C ALA A 99 -7.02 -2.09 -8.44
N ARG A 100 -7.25 -3.24 -9.08
CA ARG A 100 -7.76 -3.30 -10.45
C ARG A 100 -9.13 -2.62 -10.55
N GLN A 101 -9.28 -1.72 -11.54
CA GLN A 101 -10.47 -0.89 -11.77
C GLN A 101 -10.83 0.06 -10.61
N VAL A 102 -9.85 0.34 -9.74
CA VAL A 102 -9.98 1.30 -8.64
C VAL A 102 -8.79 2.25 -8.69
N ASN A 103 -8.93 3.34 -9.41
CA ASN A 103 -7.90 4.36 -9.66
C ASN A 103 -6.61 3.85 -10.32
N ASP A 104 -6.67 2.70 -11.00
CA ASP A 104 -5.59 2.18 -11.83
C ASP A 104 -5.68 2.70 -13.27
N LEU A 105 -4.69 2.38 -14.10
CA LEU A 105 -4.70 2.65 -15.54
C LEU A 105 -4.73 1.34 -16.33
N GLU A 106 -5.04 1.43 -17.63
CA GLU A 106 -5.14 0.24 -18.48
C GLU A 106 -3.78 -0.31 -18.93
N ASP A 107 -2.75 0.54 -18.96
CA ASP A 107 -1.39 0.14 -19.30
C ASP A 107 -0.79 -0.80 -18.25
N LEU A 108 0.00 -1.77 -18.70
CA LEU A 108 0.51 -2.83 -17.84
C LEU A 108 1.29 -2.33 -16.61
N PRO A 109 2.19 -1.32 -16.71
CA PRO A 109 2.90 -0.82 -15.54
C PRO A 109 1.99 -0.30 -14.43
N HIS A 110 0.92 0.42 -14.77
CA HIS A 110 0.03 1.07 -13.80
C HIS A 110 -1.26 0.31 -13.52
N ARG A 111 -1.38 -0.91 -14.07
CA ARG A 111 -2.51 -1.80 -13.80
C ARG A 111 -2.49 -2.25 -12.34
N GLY A 112 -3.64 -2.13 -11.69
CA GLY A 112 -3.84 -2.59 -10.33
C GLY A 112 -4.01 -4.11 -10.21
N PHE A 113 -3.93 -4.63 -8.98
CA PHE A 113 -4.13 -6.05 -8.69
C PHE A 113 -5.60 -6.38 -8.42
N GLU A 114 -6.11 -7.43 -9.06
CA GLU A 114 -7.45 -7.97 -8.80
C GLU A 114 -7.61 -8.41 -7.35
N VAL A 115 -6.57 -9.01 -6.78
CA VAL A 115 -6.60 -9.49 -5.41
C VAL A 115 -6.74 -8.36 -4.39
N PHE A 116 -6.31 -7.14 -4.69
CA PHE A 116 -6.53 -5.99 -3.81
C PHE A 116 -8.01 -5.60 -3.80
N ARG A 117 -8.69 -5.66 -4.95
CA ARG A 117 -10.14 -5.46 -5.01
C ARG A 117 -10.88 -6.50 -4.16
N THR A 118 -10.47 -7.78 -4.26
CA THR A 118 -11.02 -8.85 -3.39
C THR A 118 -10.82 -8.57 -1.91
N LEU A 119 -9.68 -7.96 -1.51
CA LEU A 119 -9.46 -7.53 -0.12
C LEU A 119 -10.43 -6.43 0.31
N LEU A 120 -10.65 -5.42 -0.55
CA LEU A 120 -11.59 -4.33 -0.28
C LEU A 120 -13.01 -4.86 -0.10
N GLU A 121 -13.43 -5.81 -0.94
CA GLU A 121 -14.75 -6.43 -0.87
C GLU A 121 -14.94 -7.28 0.39
N LYS A 122 -13.91 -8.06 0.76
CA LYS A 122 -14.00 -9.00 1.87
C LYS A 122 -13.87 -8.33 3.24
N TYR A 123 -12.95 -7.39 3.39
CA TYR A 123 -12.59 -6.81 4.68
C TYR A 123 -13.14 -5.39 4.88
N THR A 124 -13.56 -4.71 3.81
CA THR A 124 -14.13 -3.37 3.83
C THR A 124 -13.36 -2.41 4.74
N PRO A 125 -12.02 -2.23 4.54
CA PRO A 125 -11.24 -1.33 5.39
C PRO A 125 -11.79 0.09 5.30
N LYS A 126 -11.55 0.89 6.32
CA LYS A 126 -11.99 2.29 6.32
C LYS A 126 -11.26 3.10 5.25
N PHE A 127 -9.94 2.89 5.15
CA PHE A 127 -9.10 3.56 4.16
C PHE A 127 -8.27 2.56 3.35
N PHE A 128 -8.11 2.87 2.09
CA PHE A 128 -7.14 2.25 1.21
C PHE A 128 -6.21 3.32 0.63
N PHE A 129 -4.96 3.32 1.08
CA PHE A 129 -3.91 4.20 0.55
C PHE A 129 -3.09 3.46 -0.50
N HIS A 130 -2.93 4.07 -1.65
CA HIS A 130 -2.04 3.59 -2.71
C HIS A 130 -1.27 4.75 -3.33
N GLY A 131 -0.21 4.46 -4.07
CA GLY A 131 0.58 5.40 -4.86
C GLY A 131 0.64 4.95 -6.31
N HIS A 132 1.85 4.95 -6.86
CA HIS A 132 2.25 4.44 -8.17
C HIS A 132 1.65 5.20 -9.37
N VAL A 133 0.37 5.48 -9.38
CA VAL A 133 -0.28 6.31 -10.41
C VAL A 133 -0.12 7.77 -10.04
N HIS A 134 0.68 8.52 -10.80
CA HIS A 134 0.95 9.93 -10.55
C HIS A 134 -0.10 10.84 -11.22
N ALA A 135 -0.33 12.02 -10.65
CA ALA A 135 -1.33 12.96 -11.13
C ALA A 135 -1.12 13.42 -12.58
N ASN A 136 0.12 13.40 -13.07
CA ASN A 136 0.48 13.79 -14.43
C ASN A 136 0.30 12.66 -15.49
N TYR A 137 -0.03 11.43 -15.07
CA TYR A 137 -0.24 10.31 -16.00
C TYR A 137 -1.65 10.25 -16.57
N SER A 138 -2.63 10.86 -15.92
CA SER A 138 -4.02 10.83 -16.37
C SER A 138 -4.73 12.15 -16.10
N ARG A 139 -5.50 12.61 -17.11
CA ARG A 139 -6.41 13.75 -16.94
C ARG A 139 -7.56 13.46 -15.97
N ASN A 140 -7.86 12.19 -15.75
CA ASN A 140 -8.90 11.71 -14.85
C ASN A 140 -8.34 11.26 -13.49
N PHE A 141 -7.17 11.77 -13.08
CA PHE A 141 -6.60 11.45 -11.79
C PHE A 141 -7.57 11.82 -10.66
N LYS A 142 -7.88 10.86 -9.83
CA LYS A 142 -8.66 11.05 -8.61
C LYS A 142 -7.78 10.85 -7.40
N ARG A 143 -7.64 11.88 -6.59
CA ARG A 143 -6.91 11.76 -5.32
C ARG A 143 -7.72 11.02 -4.28
N VAL A 144 -9.00 11.31 -4.19
CA VAL A 144 -9.93 10.64 -3.27
C VAL A 144 -11.08 10.06 -4.07
N ASP A 145 -11.42 8.81 -3.80
CA ASP A 145 -12.53 8.09 -4.40
C ASP A 145 -13.16 7.16 -3.36
N THR A 146 -14.17 6.41 -3.73
CA THR A 146 -14.81 5.43 -2.86
C THR A 146 -15.02 4.10 -3.58
N TYR A 147 -14.84 3.01 -2.86
CA TYR A 147 -15.19 1.67 -3.32
C TYR A 147 -15.99 0.94 -2.22
N GLY A 148 -17.28 0.78 -2.44
CA GLY A 148 -18.18 0.31 -1.39
C GLY A 148 -18.17 1.24 -0.17
N LYS A 149 -17.73 0.75 0.98
CA LYS A 149 -17.59 1.54 2.22
C LYS A 149 -16.17 2.06 2.47
N THR A 150 -15.23 1.74 1.59
CA THR A 150 -13.82 2.11 1.73
C THR A 150 -13.55 3.45 1.04
N THR A 151 -12.91 4.37 1.74
CA THR A 151 -12.35 5.58 1.13
C THR A 151 -11.00 5.24 0.50
N ILE A 152 -10.87 5.48 -0.80
CA ILE A 152 -9.67 5.25 -1.59
C ILE A 152 -8.88 6.54 -1.67
N ILE A 153 -7.59 6.49 -1.37
CA ILE A 153 -6.72 7.67 -1.38
C ILE A 153 -5.45 7.36 -2.18
N ASN A 154 -5.27 8.07 -3.28
CA ASN A 154 -3.98 8.10 -3.96
C ASN A 154 -3.07 9.09 -3.24
N ALA A 155 -2.05 8.56 -2.53
CA ALA A 155 -1.14 9.34 -1.70
C ALA A 155 0.05 9.91 -2.49
N PHE A 156 -0.07 10.13 -3.81
CA PHE A 156 0.96 10.77 -4.62
C PHE A 156 1.39 12.11 -3.98
N GLU A 157 2.70 12.30 -3.79
CA GLU A 157 3.32 13.36 -3.00
C GLU A 157 3.02 13.21 -1.50
N TYR A 158 1.89 13.74 -1.03
CA TYR A 158 1.39 13.55 0.33
C TYR A 158 -0.13 13.75 0.41
N TYR A 159 -0.73 13.16 1.42
CA TYR A 159 -2.13 13.40 1.78
C TYR A 159 -2.30 13.25 3.30
N ILE A 160 -3.07 14.16 3.90
CA ILE A 160 -3.36 14.16 5.32
C ILE A 160 -4.83 13.76 5.52
N VAL A 161 -5.07 12.82 6.43
CA VAL A 161 -6.41 12.37 6.77
C VAL A 161 -6.52 12.14 8.26
N ASP A 162 -7.64 12.53 8.83
CA ASP A 162 -7.98 12.21 10.22
C ASP A 162 -8.60 10.82 10.29
N TYR A 163 -8.05 9.97 11.15
CA TYR A 163 -8.71 8.70 11.46
C TYR A 163 -9.76 8.95 12.54
N PRO A 164 -11.06 8.79 12.24
CA PRO A 164 -12.09 9.03 13.23
C PRO A 164 -11.99 7.99 14.35
N GLN A 165 -11.89 8.50 15.56
CA GLN A 165 -11.88 7.67 16.76
C GLN A 165 -13.21 6.91 16.86
N PRO A 166 -13.23 5.66 17.35
CA PRO A 166 -14.47 5.00 17.67
C PRO A 166 -15.21 5.80 18.74
N GLU A 167 -16.49 6.02 18.52
CA GLU A 167 -17.41 6.61 19.53
C GLU A 167 -17.54 5.70 20.76
#